data_ea8b8bb0ccdfafe00e0d585957431730
#
_entry.id   ea8b8bb0ccdfafe00e0d585957431730
#
_cell.length_a   1.000
_cell.length_b   1.000
_cell.length_c   1.000
_cell.angle_alpha   90.00
_cell.angle_beta   90.00
_cell.angle_gamma   90.00
#
_symmetry.space_group_name_H-M   'P 1'
#
loop_
_entity.id
_entity.type
_entity.pdbx_description
1 polymer ?
#
loop_
_entity_poly.entity_id
_entity_poly.type
_entity_poly.pdbx_seq_one_letter_code
_entity_poly.pdbx_strand_id
1 'polypeptide(L)'
;MTTHQESVDVLAIGAHPDDVELGCGGLLAKLSSEGKRIAILDLTRGELSTRGTPNERHAESEHAAAILGLCARENAGLPDGGLSNTPEQRLAVIPFIRRFRPKVVLTLMTPDRHPDHEAAHYLGRDACF
;
A
#
# COMPACT_ATOMS: atom_id res chain seq x y z
N MET A 1 -6.18 -23.81 8.79
CA MET A 1 -7.06 -22.87 9.50
C MET A 1 -7.14 -21.59 8.74
N THR A 2 -8.32 -21.25 8.32
CA THR A 2 -8.55 -19.98 7.68
C THR A 2 -8.45 -18.89 8.71
N THR A 3 -7.47 -18.12 8.58
CA THR A 3 -7.20 -16.96 9.39
C THR A 3 -8.15 -15.84 9.01
N HIS A 4 -9.38 -15.89 9.52
CA HIS A 4 -10.30 -14.75 9.47
C HIS A 4 -9.64 -13.48 10.05
N GLN A 5 -8.54 -13.65 10.77
CA GLN A 5 -7.77 -12.57 11.38
C GLN A 5 -6.97 -11.74 10.37
N GLU A 6 -6.72 -12.24 9.16
CA GLU A 6 -5.94 -11.50 8.14
C GLU A 6 -6.81 -10.71 7.16
N SER A 7 -8.12 -11.00 7.08
CA SER A 7 -8.99 -10.24 6.18
C SER A 7 -9.16 -8.80 6.68
N VAL A 8 -9.20 -7.87 5.74
CA VAL A 8 -9.36 -6.44 6.04
C VAL A 8 -10.58 -5.88 5.33
N ASP A 9 -11.11 -4.79 5.86
CA ASP A 9 -12.18 -4.04 5.19
C ASP A 9 -11.61 -3.20 4.05
N VAL A 10 -10.45 -2.58 4.28
CA VAL A 10 -9.80 -1.70 3.31
C VAL A 10 -8.32 -2.07 3.18
N LEU A 11 -7.86 -2.20 1.95
CA LEU A 11 -6.45 -2.24 1.60
C LEU A 11 -6.12 -0.99 0.79
N ALA A 12 -5.22 -0.16 1.30
CA ALA A 12 -4.73 1.00 0.57
C ALA A 12 -3.36 0.68 -0.03
N ILE A 13 -3.21 0.92 -1.33
CA ILE A 13 -1.99 0.63 -2.08
C ILE A 13 -1.33 1.94 -2.48
N GLY A 14 -0.07 2.14 -2.07
CA GLY A 14 0.74 3.28 -2.45
C GLY A 14 1.98 2.86 -3.23
N ALA A 15 2.53 3.77 -4.02
CA ALA A 15 3.77 3.52 -4.76
C ALA A 15 4.99 3.54 -3.83
N HIS A 16 5.04 4.52 -2.96
CA HIS A 16 6.14 4.73 -2.01
C HIS A 16 5.61 4.84 -0.58
N PRO A 17 6.43 4.51 0.43
CA PRO A 17 6.06 4.78 1.82
C PRO A 17 5.82 6.28 2.01
N ASP A 18 4.67 6.65 2.54
CA ASP A 18 4.08 7.98 2.77
C ASP A 18 2.94 8.38 1.80
N ASP A 19 2.87 7.82 0.61
CA ASP A 19 1.83 8.18 -0.37
C ASP A 19 0.42 8.00 0.19
N VAL A 20 0.16 6.90 0.86
CA VAL A 20 -1.16 6.60 1.42
C VAL A 20 -1.48 7.56 2.57
N GLU A 21 -0.53 7.81 3.45
CA GLU A 21 -0.72 8.72 4.58
C GLU A 21 -1.05 10.14 4.10
N LEU A 22 -0.31 10.62 3.11
CA LEU A 22 -0.53 11.94 2.53
C LEU A 22 -1.85 12.05 1.79
N GLY A 23 -2.24 10.97 1.09
CA GLY A 23 -3.46 10.97 0.28
C GLY A 23 -4.74 10.75 1.07
N CYS A 24 -4.73 9.81 2.01
CA CYS A 24 -5.95 9.40 2.72
C CYS A 24 -5.73 8.96 4.18
N GLY A 25 -4.62 9.36 4.80
CA GLY A 25 -4.32 8.96 6.19
C GLY A 25 -5.44 9.31 7.18
N GLY A 26 -6.05 10.48 7.03
CA GLY A 26 -7.17 10.89 7.87
C GLY A 26 -8.39 9.99 7.73
N LEU A 27 -8.71 9.58 6.51
CA LEU A 27 -9.79 8.61 6.27
C LEU A 27 -9.49 7.26 6.92
N LEU A 28 -8.27 6.76 6.78
CA LEU A 28 -7.88 5.48 7.36
C LEU A 28 -7.93 5.52 8.88
N ALA A 29 -7.47 6.61 9.49
CA ALA A 29 -7.52 6.80 10.93
C ALA A 29 -8.98 6.80 11.44
N LYS A 30 -9.87 7.47 10.73
CA LYS A 30 -11.29 7.50 11.06
C LYS A 30 -11.91 6.11 10.98
N LEU A 31 -11.70 5.41 9.88
CA LEU A 31 -12.23 4.05 9.69
C LEU A 31 -11.70 3.08 10.75
N SER A 32 -10.41 3.18 11.07
CA SER A 32 -9.80 2.38 12.13
C SER A 32 -10.44 2.67 13.49
N SER A 33 -10.70 3.94 13.81
CA SER A 33 -11.36 4.31 15.07
C SER A 33 -12.81 3.80 15.15
N GLU A 34 -13.43 3.54 14.02
CA GLU A 34 -14.77 2.97 13.93
C GLU A 34 -14.77 1.43 13.91
N GLY A 35 -13.62 0.81 14.16
CA GLY A 35 -13.49 -0.65 14.24
C GLY A 35 -13.26 -1.34 12.92
N LYS A 36 -13.02 -0.60 11.82
CA LYS A 36 -12.67 -1.21 10.54
C LYS A 36 -11.24 -1.70 10.55
N ARG A 37 -11.00 -2.81 9.87
CA ARG A 37 -9.67 -3.39 9.72
C ARG A 37 -9.03 -2.84 8.45
N ILE A 38 -7.89 -2.18 8.62
CA ILE A 38 -7.21 -1.47 7.55
C ILE A 38 -5.79 -2.01 7.39
N ALA A 39 -5.38 -2.25 6.16
CA ALA A 39 -3.99 -2.57 5.82
C ALA A 39 -3.47 -1.60 4.77
N ILE A 40 -2.17 -1.38 4.76
CA ILE A 40 -1.46 -0.65 3.71
C ILE A 40 -0.48 -1.59 3.03
N LEU A 41 -0.40 -1.50 1.71
CA LEU A 41 0.63 -2.12 0.89
C LEU A 41 1.40 -1.01 0.17
N ASP A 42 2.65 -0.82 0.54
CA ASP A 42 3.58 0.03 -0.21
C ASP A 42 4.25 -0.83 -1.29
N LEU A 43 4.25 -0.39 -2.54
CA LEU A 43 4.79 -1.18 -3.64
C LEU A 43 6.31 -1.17 -3.68
N THR A 44 6.94 -0.07 -3.28
CA THR A 44 8.40 0.06 -3.21
C THR A 44 8.83 0.49 -1.80
N ARG A 45 10.13 0.44 -1.55
CA ARG A 45 10.72 0.95 -0.31
C ARG A 45 11.13 2.41 -0.41
N GLY A 46 10.92 3.05 -1.56
CA GLY A 46 11.35 4.42 -1.79
C GLY A 46 12.87 4.55 -1.78
N GLU A 47 13.58 3.54 -2.28
CA GLU A 47 15.04 3.45 -2.18
C GLU A 47 15.80 4.51 -2.97
N LEU A 48 15.18 5.13 -3.96
CA LEU A 48 15.77 6.23 -4.73
C LEU A 48 15.52 7.61 -4.09
N SER A 49 14.87 7.65 -2.93
CA SER A 49 14.60 8.91 -2.24
C SER A 49 15.91 9.63 -1.87
N THR A 50 15.90 10.96 -2.00
CA THR A 50 16.99 11.83 -1.57
C THR A 50 16.90 12.21 -0.10
N ARG A 51 15.81 11.86 0.58
CA ARG A 51 15.55 12.16 1.99
C ARG A 51 15.39 10.88 2.78
N GLY A 52 16.23 10.71 3.80
CA GLY A 52 16.24 9.53 4.63
C GLY A 52 16.83 8.30 3.91
N THR A 53 17.03 7.25 4.68
CA THR A 53 17.45 5.94 4.18
C THR A 53 16.26 4.99 4.10
N PRO A 54 16.34 3.87 3.36
CA PRO A 54 15.27 2.86 3.36
C PRO A 54 14.94 2.37 4.77
N ASN A 55 15.93 2.21 5.65
CA ASN A 55 15.70 1.79 7.03
C ASN A 55 14.95 2.84 7.85
N GLU A 56 15.32 4.11 7.70
CA GLU A 56 14.60 5.21 8.37
C GLU A 56 13.16 5.29 7.88
N ARG A 57 12.93 5.20 6.58
CA ARG A 57 11.59 5.21 6.01
C ARG A 57 10.77 4.02 6.44
N HIS A 58 11.39 2.85 6.60
CA HIS A 58 10.71 1.68 7.14
C HIS A 58 10.26 1.94 8.59
N ALA A 59 11.14 2.48 9.43
CA ALA A 59 10.81 2.81 10.82
C ALA A 59 9.68 3.84 10.91
N GLU A 60 9.70 4.86 10.05
CA GLU A 60 8.62 5.85 9.95
C GLU A 60 7.29 5.21 9.53
N SER A 61 7.33 4.27 8.59
CA SER A 61 6.15 3.53 8.15
C SER A 61 5.53 2.70 9.26
N GLU A 62 6.36 2.02 10.07
CA GLU A 62 5.90 1.25 11.22
C GLU A 62 5.29 2.16 12.29
N HIS A 63 5.88 3.33 12.53
CA HIS A 63 5.34 4.34 13.44
C HIS A 63 3.99 4.86 12.96
N ALA A 64 3.88 5.19 11.68
CA ALA A 64 2.62 5.65 11.07
C ALA A 64 1.54 4.55 11.17
N ALA A 65 1.91 3.30 10.92
CA ALA A 65 0.99 2.17 11.06
C ALA A 65 0.39 2.09 12.47
N ALA A 66 1.23 2.25 13.49
CA ALA A 66 0.76 2.25 14.88
C ALA A 66 -0.18 3.42 15.18
N ILE A 67 0.17 4.62 14.72
CA ILE A 67 -0.65 5.82 14.93
C ILE A 67 -2.01 5.70 14.23
N LEU A 68 -2.03 5.17 13.00
CA LEU A 68 -3.24 4.99 12.23
C LEU A 68 -4.10 3.81 12.71
N GLY A 69 -3.56 2.96 13.56
CA GLY A 69 -4.26 1.77 14.04
C GLY A 69 -4.43 0.69 12.97
N LEU A 70 -3.45 0.55 12.07
CA LEU A 70 -3.49 -0.46 11.02
C LEU A 70 -3.38 -1.88 11.57
N CYS A 71 -4.08 -2.82 10.92
CA CYS A 71 -3.92 -4.25 11.20
C CYS A 71 -2.61 -4.81 10.64
N ALA A 72 -2.17 -4.27 9.50
CA ALA A 72 -0.95 -4.69 8.84
C ALA A 72 -0.43 -3.60 7.91
N ARG A 73 0.87 -3.57 7.74
CA ARG A 73 1.54 -2.79 6.70
C ARG A 73 2.61 -3.66 6.08
N GLU A 74 2.54 -3.81 4.76
CA GLU A 74 3.43 -4.67 3.99
C GLU A 74 4.11 -3.89 2.87
N ASN A 75 5.17 -4.47 2.32
CA ASN A 75 5.89 -3.90 1.19
C ASN A 75 6.08 -4.96 0.11
N ALA A 76 5.75 -4.64 -1.13
CA ALA A 76 5.87 -5.59 -2.23
C ALA A 76 7.31 -5.74 -2.73
N GLY A 77 8.22 -4.84 -2.35
CA GLY A 77 9.62 -4.91 -2.72
C GLY A 77 9.90 -4.67 -4.20
N LEU A 78 8.98 -3.98 -4.90
CA LEU A 78 9.16 -3.64 -6.31
C LEU A 78 10.15 -2.46 -6.46
N PRO A 79 10.76 -2.28 -7.64
CA PRO A 79 11.79 -1.26 -7.81
C PRO A 79 11.20 0.14 -7.81
N ASP A 80 11.74 1.02 -6.96
CA ASP A 80 11.45 2.44 -6.95
C ASP A 80 11.89 3.08 -8.28
N GLY A 81 11.00 3.88 -8.88
CA GLY A 81 11.23 4.44 -10.20
C GLY A 81 11.00 3.47 -11.35
N GLY A 82 10.73 2.21 -11.05
CA GLY A 82 10.54 1.14 -12.03
C GLY A 82 9.21 0.45 -11.96
N LEU A 83 8.19 1.05 -11.35
CA LEU A 83 6.86 0.46 -11.34
C LEU A 83 6.26 0.43 -12.74
N SER A 84 5.70 -0.70 -13.12
CA SER A 84 4.97 -0.87 -14.37
C SER A 84 3.91 -1.96 -14.23
N ASN A 85 2.84 -1.84 -15.01
CA ASN A 85 1.75 -2.80 -14.99
C ASN A 85 2.09 -4.02 -15.86
N THR A 86 3.04 -4.82 -15.40
CA THR A 86 3.48 -6.06 -16.07
C THR A 86 2.96 -7.29 -15.35
N PRO A 87 2.87 -8.45 -16.03
CA PRO A 87 2.50 -9.70 -15.37
C PRO A 87 3.39 -10.02 -14.16
N GLU A 88 4.70 -9.78 -14.26
CA GLU A 88 5.65 -10.06 -13.19
C GLU A 88 5.37 -9.22 -11.96
N GLN A 89 5.12 -7.93 -12.14
CA GLN A 89 4.83 -7.04 -11.01
C GLN A 89 3.44 -7.31 -10.43
N ARG A 90 2.44 -7.64 -11.25
CA ARG A 90 1.14 -8.08 -10.73
C ARG A 90 1.26 -9.33 -9.86
N LEU A 91 2.09 -10.29 -10.25
CA LEU A 91 2.34 -11.49 -9.45
C LEU A 91 2.99 -11.18 -8.10
N ALA A 92 3.68 -10.06 -7.95
CA ALA A 92 4.21 -9.61 -6.66
C ALA A 92 3.12 -9.02 -5.76
N VAL A 93 2.06 -8.47 -6.34
CA VAL A 93 0.97 -7.78 -5.61
C VAL A 93 -0.17 -8.74 -5.25
N ILE A 94 -0.52 -9.63 -6.16
CA ILE A 94 -1.66 -10.55 -6.01
C ILE A 94 -1.65 -11.33 -4.68
N PRO A 95 -0.51 -11.87 -4.19
CA PRO A 95 -0.50 -12.61 -2.93
C PRO A 95 -0.99 -11.80 -1.73
N PHE A 96 -0.68 -10.50 -1.69
CA PHE A 96 -1.16 -9.62 -0.62
C PHE A 96 -2.66 -9.41 -0.71
N ILE A 97 -3.21 -9.20 -1.92
CA ILE A 97 -4.65 -9.05 -2.12
C ILE A 97 -5.38 -10.33 -1.70
N ARG A 98 -4.87 -11.49 -2.08
CA ARG A 98 -5.45 -12.78 -1.70
C ARG A 98 -5.37 -13.05 -0.20
N ARG A 99 -4.30 -12.63 0.43
CA ARG A 99 -4.13 -12.77 1.89
C ARG A 99 -5.12 -11.88 2.64
N PHE A 100 -5.19 -10.61 2.27
CA PHE A 100 -6.02 -9.63 2.97
C PHE A 100 -7.49 -9.68 2.57
N ARG A 101 -7.82 -10.18 1.40
CA ARG A 101 -9.21 -10.29 0.90
C ARG A 101 -10.03 -9.02 1.18
N PRO A 102 -9.55 -7.84 0.77
CA PRO A 102 -10.19 -6.59 1.11
C PRO A 102 -11.58 -6.47 0.47
N LYS A 103 -12.48 -5.78 1.15
CA LYS A 103 -13.78 -5.40 0.58
C LYS A 103 -13.65 -4.19 -0.33
N VAL A 104 -12.71 -3.30 0.00
CA VAL A 104 -12.41 -2.08 -0.76
C VAL A 104 -10.91 -1.98 -0.93
N VAL A 105 -10.46 -1.65 -2.15
CA VAL A 105 -9.07 -1.31 -2.44
C VAL A 105 -9.00 0.15 -2.84
N LEU A 106 -8.14 0.90 -2.16
CA LEU A 106 -7.82 2.27 -2.51
C LEU A 106 -6.47 2.28 -3.24
N THR A 107 -6.41 2.94 -4.37
CA THR A 107 -5.17 3.12 -5.13
C THR A 107 -4.90 4.59 -5.35
N LEU A 108 -3.72 4.89 -5.89
CA LEU A 108 -3.39 6.24 -6.29
C LEU A 108 -4.24 6.67 -7.48
N MET A 109 -4.50 7.96 -7.56
CA MET A 109 -5.33 8.54 -8.61
C MET A 109 -4.55 8.67 -9.92
N THR A 110 -5.27 8.69 -11.04
CA THR A 110 -4.73 8.99 -12.36
C THR A 110 -5.57 10.11 -13.00
N PRO A 111 -5.01 11.04 -13.79
CA PRO A 111 -3.58 11.15 -14.11
C PRO A 111 -2.74 11.70 -12.96
N ASP A 112 -1.46 11.37 -12.95
CA ASP A 112 -0.49 11.87 -12.00
C ASP A 112 0.82 12.18 -12.73
N ARG A 113 1.53 13.22 -12.28
CA ARG A 113 2.82 13.58 -12.88
C ARG A 113 3.94 12.59 -12.57
N HIS A 114 3.79 11.81 -11.49
CA HIS A 114 4.80 10.82 -11.11
C HIS A 114 4.53 9.50 -11.82
N PRO A 115 5.45 8.99 -12.66
CA PRO A 115 5.22 7.74 -13.40
C PRO A 115 4.89 6.54 -12.51
N ASP A 116 5.52 6.42 -11.34
CA ASP A 116 5.25 5.35 -10.40
C ASP A 116 3.82 5.41 -9.87
N HIS A 117 3.27 6.60 -9.64
CA HIS A 117 1.90 6.76 -9.16
C HIS A 117 0.89 6.27 -10.19
N GLU A 118 1.07 6.63 -11.46
CA GLU A 118 0.21 6.11 -12.54
C GLU A 118 0.36 4.61 -12.69
N ALA A 119 1.58 4.10 -12.68
CA ALA A 119 1.82 2.67 -12.75
C ALA A 119 1.17 1.93 -11.57
N ALA A 120 1.28 2.47 -10.37
CA ALA A 120 0.65 1.90 -9.17
C ALA A 120 -0.86 1.84 -9.28
N HIS A 121 -1.50 2.87 -9.87
CA HIS A 121 -2.94 2.87 -10.12
C HIS A 121 -3.36 1.66 -10.98
N TYR A 122 -2.74 1.51 -12.14
CA TYR A 122 -3.09 0.42 -13.06
C TYR A 122 -2.68 -0.95 -12.53
N LEU A 123 -1.51 -1.04 -11.90
CA LEU A 123 -1.00 -2.27 -11.31
C LEU A 123 -1.93 -2.77 -10.19
N GLY A 124 -2.32 -1.89 -9.29
CA GLY A 124 -3.24 -2.21 -8.20
C GLY A 124 -4.62 -2.61 -8.71
N ARG A 125 -5.15 -1.86 -9.67
CA ARG A 125 -6.45 -2.17 -10.29
C ARG A 125 -6.43 -3.55 -10.95
N ASP A 126 -5.44 -3.81 -11.77
CA ASP A 126 -5.39 -5.05 -12.57
C ASP A 126 -5.02 -6.26 -11.71
N ALA A 127 -4.27 -6.07 -10.63
CA ALA A 127 -3.99 -7.15 -9.68
C ALA A 127 -5.25 -7.60 -8.91
N CYS A 128 -6.26 -6.74 -8.79
CA CYS A 128 -7.55 -7.09 -8.18
C CYS A 128 -8.45 -7.92 -9.10
N PHE A 129 -8.21 -7.86 -10.40
CA PHE A 129 -9.03 -8.53 -11.40
C PHE A 129 -8.67 -10.01 -11.52
#